data_b1a06074b5b0ab4d58d2343fbb464a2f
#
_entry.id   b1a06074b5b0ab4d58d2343fbb464a2f
#
_cell.length_a   1.000
_cell.length_b   1.000
_cell.length_c   1.000
_cell.angle_alpha   90.00
_cell.angle_beta   90.00
_cell.angle_gamma   90.00
#
_symmetry.space_group_name_H-M   'P 1'
#
loop_
_entity.id
_entity.type
_entity.pdbx_description
1 polymer ?
#
loop_
_entity_poly.entity_id
_entity_poly.type
_entity_poly.pdbx_seq_one_letter_code
_entity_poly.pdbx_strand_id
1 'polypeptide(L)'
;MVSLYDASREDITTLLEGQPAFRIKQVWEGLYQQFVEPAQMLTLPVALRNKLNEQFPPALHLTTLSVSDKGDTTKFLWSLADGGHPIETVLMHYKERATVCVSTQAGCAMACGFCATGQAGFTRHLTSGEIVEQVVRAARESAKKEQRVANVVFMGMGEPLANEEAVWGAVERMHHDIGISARHLTISTVGIIPGIRALAQRPLPVNLAVSLHAARDPLRDRLVPINKRYPIADLVQECADYLRVKNRRVSFEWAMIEGVNDQPQDAKELARLCKRLRPSAHVNLIPLNPTPGWPTKGTSAQGVRDFADQLEDLGINVTIRRNRGTDIDAACGQLAAGQPIKLSSKREIPSE
;
A
#
# COMPACT_ATOMS: atom_id res chain seq x y z
N MET A 1 -19.45 -5.19 14.49
CA MET A 1 -18.81 -5.25 15.84
C MET A 1 -17.51 -4.47 15.74
N VAL A 2 -17.14 -3.67 16.75
CA VAL A 2 -15.87 -2.91 16.75
C VAL A 2 -14.72 -3.91 16.90
N SER A 3 -13.76 -3.89 15.99
CA SER A 3 -12.60 -4.78 16.06
C SER A 3 -11.55 -4.24 17.06
N LEU A 4 -10.61 -5.11 17.44
CA LEU A 4 -9.59 -4.78 18.44
C LEU A 4 -8.78 -3.51 18.09
N TYR A 5 -8.44 -3.33 16.81
CA TYR A 5 -7.65 -2.19 16.37
C TYR A 5 -8.50 -1.03 15.84
N ASP A 6 -9.82 -1.18 15.72
CA ASP A 6 -10.77 -0.08 15.53
C ASP A 6 -11.15 0.57 16.85
N ALA A 7 -11.11 -0.19 17.96
CA ALA A 7 -11.41 0.33 19.28
C ALA A 7 -10.54 1.56 19.62
N SER A 8 -11.20 2.62 20.06
CA SER A 8 -10.55 3.83 20.54
C SER A 8 -10.00 3.61 21.96
N ARG A 9 -9.15 4.54 22.39
CA ARG A 9 -8.68 4.53 23.78
C ARG A 9 -9.83 4.75 24.77
N GLU A 10 -10.87 5.47 24.37
CA GLU A 10 -12.09 5.72 25.13
C GLU A 10 -12.93 4.44 25.26
N ASP A 11 -13.08 3.66 24.18
CA ASP A 11 -13.76 2.35 24.22
C ASP A 11 -13.09 1.40 25.23
N ILE A 12 -11.75 1.34 25.20
CA ILE A 12 -10.99 0.53 26.16
C ILE A 12 -11.13 1.07 27.58
N THR A 13 -11.16 2.40 27.75
CA THR A 13 -11.38 3.02 29.06
C THR A 13 -12.74 2.66 29.63
N THR A 14 -13.78 2.75 28.83
CA THR A 14 -15.15 2.37 29.19
C THR A 14 -15.24 0.89 29.55
N LEU A 15 -14.60 0.01 28.75
CA LEU A 15 -14.56 -1.41 29.05
C LEU A 15 -13.87 -1.72 30.39
N LEU A 16 -12.85 -0.94 30.74
CA LEU A 16 -12.05 -1.12 31.96
C LEU A 16 -12.54 -0.26 33.14
N GLU A 17 -13.77 0.28 33.08
CA GLU A 17 -14.34 1.04 34.19
C GLU A 17 -14.29 0.24 35.49
N GLY A 18 -13.90 0.92 36.60
CA GLY A 18 -13.65 0.29 37.88
C GLY A 18 -12.30 -0.40 38.05
N GLN A 19 -11.47 -0.46 36.99
CA GLN A 19 -10.09 -0.94 37.05
C GLN A 19 -9.10 0.21 37.32
N PRO A 20 -7.92 -0.05 37.89
CA PRO A 20 -6.87 0.96 38.05
C PRO A 20 -6.50 1.59 36.72
N ALA A 21 -6.34 2.93 36.67
CA ALA A 21 -6.09 3.70 35.43
C ALA A 21 -4.86 3.21 34.60
N PHE A 22 -3.84 2.66 35.26
CA PHE A 22 -2.66 2.13 34.58
C PHE A 22 -2.98 0.93 33.65
N ARG A 23 -4.13 0.24 33.85
CA ARG A 23 -4.55 -0.89 33.00
C ARG A 23 -4.81 -0.47 31.57
N ILE A 24 -5.34 0.74 31.36
CA ILE A 24 -5.58 1.28 30.00
C ILE A 24 -4.26 1.42 29.27
N LYS A 25 -3.25 2.02 29.91
CA LYS A 25 -1.91 2.15 29.36
C LYS A 25 -1.30 0.76 29.05
N GLN A 26 -1.44 -0.18 29.99
CA GLN A 26 -0.92 -1.54 29.85
C GLN A 26 -1.52 -2.28 28.64
N VAL A 27 -2.85 -2.17 28.42
CA VAL A 27 -3.50 -2.74 27.23
C VAL A 27 -2.99 -2.06 25.97
N TRP A 28 -2.92 -0.74 25.95
CA TRP A 28 -2.49 0.03 24.79
C TRP A 28 -1.06 -0.27 24.37
N GLU A 29 -0.13 -0.30 25.32
CA GLU A 29 1.27 -0.66 25.09
C GLU A 29 1.41 -2.13 24.63
N GLY A 30 0.61 -3.03 25.19
CA GLY A 30 0.55 -4.43 24.77
C GLY A 30 0.18 -4.56 23.29
N LEU A 31 -0.85 -3.84 22.84
CA LEU A 31 -1.34 -3.88 21.46
C LEU A 31 -0.35 -3.26 20.46
N TYR A 32 0.13 -2.05 20.75
CA TYR A 32 0.80 -1.20 19.75
C TYR A 32 2.33 -1.16 19.85
N GLN A 33 2.91 -1.55 21.01
CA GLN A 33 4.36 -1.55 21.21
C GLN A 33 4.95 -2.95 21.40
N GLN A 34 4.22 -3.82 22.12
CA GLN A 34 4.63 -5.22 22.30
C GLN A 34 4.02 -6.15 21.24
N PHE A 35 3.02 -5.68 20.49
CA PHE A 35 2.32 -6.41 19.44
C PHE A 35 1.69 -7.73 19.93
N VAL A 36 1.22 -7.78 21.18
CA VAL A 36 0.60 -8.97 21.78
C VAL A 36 -0.92 -8.85 21.79
N GLU A 37 -1.60 -9.98 21.57
CA GLU A 37 -3.06 -10.05 21.71
C GLU A 37 -3.48 -10.06 23.16
N PRO A 38 -4.71 -9.63 23.50
CA PRO A 38 -5.19 -9.60 24.89
C PRO A 38 -5.00 -10.94 25.62
N ALA A 39 -5.24 -12.08 24.95
CA ALA A 39 -5.03 -13.40 25.53
C ALA A 39 -3.57 -13.65 25.99
N GLN A 40 -2.60 -13.01 25.35
CA GLN A 40 -1.17 -13.15 25.62
C GLN A 40 -0.64 -12.09 26.59
N MET A 41 -1.45 -11.11 27.02
CA MET A 41 -1.05 -10.07 27.97
C MET A 41 -1.04 -10.63 29.41
N LEU A 42 -0.02 -11.42 29.74
CA LEU A 42 0.08 -12.11 31.05
C LEU A 42 0.08 -11.18 32.26
N THR A 43 0.34 -9.90 32.06
CA THR A 43 0.26 -8.87 33.09
C THR A 43 -1.19 -8.45 33.42
N LEU A 44 -2.17 -8.86 32.59
CA LEU A 44 -3.59 -8.64 32.83
C LEU A 44 -4.23 -9.87 33.51
N PRO A 45 -5.18 -9.66 34.48
CA PRO A 45 -6.02 -10.75 34.98
C PRO A 45 -6.74 -11.50 33.86
N VAL A 46 -6.91 -12.80 33.99
CA VAL A 46 -7.57 -13.65 32.99
C VAL A 46 -8.95 -13.12 32.61
N ALA A 47 -9.76 -12.71 33.59
CA ALA A 47 -11.09 -12.15 33.35
C ALA A 47 -11.06 -10.90 32.43
N LEU A 48 -10.07 -10.02 32.59
CA LEU A 48 -9.92 -8.84 31.73
C LEU A 48 -9.48 -9.22 30.32
N ARG A 49 -8.58 -10.20 30.17
CA ARG A 49 -8.17 -10.70 28.85
C ARG A 49 -9.36 -11.28 28.09
N ASN A 50 -10.19 -12.07 28.74
CA ASN A 50 -11.39 -12.64 28.14
C ASN A 50 -12.38 -11.54 27.77
N LYS A 51 -12.64 -10.59 28.65
CA LYS A 51 -13.53 -9.44 28.39
C LYS A 51 -13.08 -8.60 27.19
N LEU A 52 -11.76 -8.35 27.05
CA LEU A 52 -11.20 -7.65 25.88
C LEU A 52 -11.41 -8.44 24.59
N ASN A 53 -11.14 -9.74 24.59
CA ASN A 53 -11.30 -10.58 23.39
C ASN A 53 -12.77 -10.73 22.96
N GLU A 54 -13.70 -10.81 23.92
CA GLU A 54 -15.13 -10.91 23.64
C GLU A 54 -15.69 -9.61 23.07
N GLN A 55 -15.29 -8.48 23.64
CA GLN A 55 -15.80 -7.17 23.23
C GLN A 55 -15.15 -6.66 21.95
N PHE A 56 -13.86 -6.91 21.78
CA PHE A 56 -13.05 -6.45 20.66
C PHE A 56 -12.32 -7.63 20.02
N PRO A 57 -13.00 -8.42 19.18
CA PRO A 57 -12.37 -9.53 18.48
C PRO A 57 -11.41 -9.02 17.39
N PRO A 58 -10.45 -9.85 16.94
CA PRO A 58 -9.61 -9.51 15.80
C PRO A 58 -10.47 -9.42 14.52
N ALA A 59 -10.11 -8.49 13.62
CA ALA A 59 -10.76 -8.35 12.32
C ALA A 59 -10.20 -9.29 11.26
N LEU A 60 -8.93 -9.70 11.41
CA LEU A 60 -8.20 -10.50 10.44
C LEU A 60 -7.93 -11.91 10.95
N HIS A 61 -8.30 -12.91 10.14
CA HIS A 61 -8.01 -14.32 10.41
C HIS A 61 -7.02 -14.84 9.37
N LEU A 62 -5.85 -15.31 9.83
CA LEU A 62 -4.82 -15.85 8.94
C LEU A 62 -5.30 -17.12 8.26
N THR A 63 -5.38 -17.08 6.93
CA THR A 63 -5.73 -18.23 6.09
C THR A 63 -4.48 -18.95 5.62
N THR A 64 -3.50 -18.20 5.09
CA THR A 64 -2.26 -18.76 4.56
C THR A 64 -1.10 -17.81 4.81
N LEU A 65 0.06 -18.38 5.07
CA LEU A 65 1.33 -17.69 5.14
C LEU A 65 2.28 -18.33 4.13
N SER A 66 2.77 -17.53 3.18
CA SER A 66 3.71 -17.94 2.14
C SER A 66 5.03 -17.20 2.31
N VAL A 67 6.13 -17.92 2.14
CA VAL A 67 7.49 -17.38 2.35
C VAL A 67 8.32 -17.56 1.08
N SER A 68 9.05 -16.52 0.70
CA SER A 68 9.92 -16.45 -0.46
C SER A 68 11.26 -15.77 -0.15
N ASP A 69 12.12 -15.62 -1.15
CA ASP A 69 13.42 -14.93 -1.05
C ASP A 69 14.26 -15.42 0.14
N LYS A 70 14.30 -16.73 0.37
CA LYS A 70 15.03 -17.37 1.50
C LYS A 70 14.56 -16.87 2.87
N GLY A 71 13.28 -16.51 2.98
CA GLY A 71 12.67 -16.00 4.21
C GLY A 71 12.62 -14.47 4.30
N ASP A 72 13.11 -13.74 3.31
CA ASP A 72 13.11 -12.27 3.33
C ASP A 72 11.77 -11.65 2.92
N THR A 73 10.89 -12.43 2.29
CA THR A 73 9.56 -11.99 1.91
C THR A 73 8.52 -12.95 2.46
N THR A 74 7.56 -12.42 3.21
CA THR A 74 6.43 -13.19 3.76
C THR A 74 5.13 -12.55 3.30
N LYS A 75 4.25 -13.33 2.67
CA LYS A 75 2.89 -12.93 2.28
C LYS A 75 1.89 -13.58 3.21
N PHE A 76 1.01 -12.77 3.78
CA PHE A 76 -0.12 -13.20 4.58
C PHE A 76 -1.39 -13.09 3.74
N LEU A 77 -2.21 -14.12 3.74
CA LEU A 77 -3.57 -14.12 3.24
C LEU A 77 -4.54 -14.11 4.42
N TRP A 78 -5.42 -13.11 4.46
CA TRP A 78 -6.38 -12.91 5.53
C TRP A 78 -7.81 -13.05 5.03
N SER A 79 -8.64 -13.80 5.76
CA SER A 79 -10.08 -13.64 5.69
C SER A 79 -10.51 -12.54 6.66
N LEU A 80 -11.56 -11.80 6.27
CA LEU A 80 -12.08 -10.66 7.03
C LEU A 80 -13.28 -11.10 7.87
N ALA A 81 -13.34 -10.72 9.14
CA ALA A 81 -14.41 -11.09 10.06
C ALA A 81 -15.79 -10.59 9.55
N ASP A 82 -15.84 -9.37 9.00
CA ASP A 82 -17.08 -8.76 8.49
C ASP A 82 -17.33 -9.11 6.99
N GLY A 83 -16.64 -10.13 6.45
CA GLY A 83 -16.81 -10.59 5.08
C GLY A 83 -16.10 -9.72 4.04
N GLY A 84 -16.41 -9.98 2.77
CA GLY A 84 -15.73 -9.41 1.61
C GLY A 84 -14.65 -10.37 1.05
N HIS A 85 -13.99 -9.96 -0.02
CA HIS A 85 -12.87 -10.72 -0.56
C HIS A 85 -11.73 -10.75 0.46
N PRO A 86 -10.99 -11.85 0.59
CA PRO A 86 -9.76 -11.90 1.36
C PRO A 86 -8.79 -10.81 0.92
N ILE A 87 -7.87 -10.45 1.82
CA ILE A 87 -6.82 -9.47 1.52
C ILE A 87 -5.44 -10.05 1.76
N GLU A 88 -4.44 -9.41 1.19
CA GLU A 88 -3.05 -9.81 1.35
C GLU A 88 -2.21 -8.68 1.94
N THR A 89 -1.24 -9.08 2.76
CA THR A 89 -0.21 -8.20 3.33
C THR A 89 1.15 -8.79 3.01
N VAL A 90 2.12 -7.95 2.66
CA VAL A 90 3.48 -8.43 2.38
C VAL A 90 4.47 -7.78 3.34
N LEU A 91 5.20 -8.63 4.07
CA LEU A 91 6.34 -8.24 4.91
C LEU A 91 7.62 -8.51 4.14
N MET A 92 8.47 -7.50 4.05
CA MET A 92 9.76 -7.56 3.36
C MET A 92 10.89 -7.19 4.31
N HIS A 93 11.83 -8.11 4.51
CA HIS A 93 13.04 -7.88 5.28
C HIS A 93 14.16 -7.33 4.41
N TYR A 94 14.86 -6.33 4.90
CA TYR A 94 16.08 -5.77 4.37
C TYR A 94 17.17 -5.88 5.43
N LYS A 95 18.42 -5.57 5.08
CA LYS A 95 19.57 -5.72 5.98
C LYS A 95 19.34 -5.10 7.37
N GLU A 96 18.72 -3.92 7.44
CA GLU A 96 18.61 -3.14 8.68
C GLU A 96 17.16 -2.76 9.05
N ARG A 97 16.18 -3.17 8.26
CA ARG A 97 14.78 -2.79 8.47
C ARG A 97 13.81 -3.76 7.81
N ALA A 98 12.59 -3.77 8.31
CA ALA A 98 11.48 -4.39 7.63
C ALA A 98 10.52 -3.34 7.07
N THR A 99 9.88 -3.66 5.94
CA THR A 99 8.84 -2.86 5.30
C THR A 99 7.57 -3.70 5.18
N VAL A 100 6.42 -3.12 5.50
CA VAL A 100 5.13 -3.77 5.31
C VAL A 100 4.38 -3.08 4.17
N CYS A 101 3.87 -3.89 3.24
CA CYS A 101 2.94 -3.47 2.20
C CYS A 101 1.53 -3.86 2.64
N VAL A 102 0.67 -2.87 2.86
CA VAL A 102 -0.69 -3.07 3.37
C VAL A 102 -1.75 -2.86 2.31
N SER A 103 -2.83 -3.63 2.42
CA SER A 103 -4.06 -3.45 1.65
C SER A 103 -4.99 -2.44 2.31
N THR A 104 -5.78 -1.73 1.52
CA THR A 104 -6.73 -0.70 1.97
C THR A 104 -8.17 -0.99 1.57
N GLN A 105 -8.36 -1.97 0.70
CA GLN A 105 -9.67 -2.42 0.22
C GLN A 105 -9.65 -3.93 0.01
N ALA A 106 -10.79 -4.56 0.13
CA ALA A 106 -11.03 -5.92 -0.35
C ALA A 106 -11.31 -5.84 -1.86
N GLY A 107 -10.27 -6.07 -2.66
CA GLY A 107 -10.27 -5.81 -4.11
C GLY A 107 -10.01 -4.34 -4.47
N CYS A 108 -10.27 -3.94 -5.73
CA CYS A 108 -10.03 -2.56 -6.20
C CYS A 108 -10.98 -2.20 -7.34
N ALA A 109 -11.61 -1.02 -7.25
CA ALA A 109 -12.54 -0.53 -8.28
C ALA A 109 -11.85 0.22 -9.44
N MET A 110 -10.53 0.43 -9.39
CA MET A 110 -9.82 1.26 -10.38
C MET A 110 -9.64 0.59 -11.74
N ALA A 111 -9.82 -0.72 -11.81
CA ALA A 111 -9.83 -1.51 -13.04
C ALA A 111 -8.56 -1.35 -13.93
N CYS A 112 -7.38 -1.12 -13.30
CA CYS A 112 -6.11 -1.13 -14.01
C CYS A 112 -5.87 -2.52 -14.60
N GLY A 113 -5.71 -2.61 -15.93
CA GLY A 113 -5.69 -3.90 -16.63
C GLY A 113 -4.52 -4.80 -16.26
N PHE A 114 -3.36 -4.22 -15.97
CA PHE A 114 -2.13 -4.93 -15.61
C PHE A 114 -2.06 -5.33 -14.12
N CYS A 115 -3.07 -5.02 -13.30
CA CYS A 115 -3.09 -5.31 -11.87
C CYS A 115 -4.11 -6.39 -11.54
N ALA A 116 -3.68 -7.49 -10.95
CA ALA A 116 -4.54 -8.61 -10.57
C ALA A 116 -5.68 -8.18 -9.60
N THR A 117 -5.39 -7.29 -8.64
CA THR A 117 -6.40 -6.72 -7.75
C THR A 117 -7.49 -5.96 -8.51
N GLY A 118 -7.10 -5.18 -9.53
CA GLY A 118 -8.06 -4.44 -10.37
C GLY A 118 -8.90 -5.36 -11.27
N GLN A 119 -8.35 -6.51 -11.66
CA GLN A 119 -9.03 -7.55 -12.43
C GLN A 119 -10.02 -8.34 -11.57
N ALA A 120 -9.72 -8.57 -10.30
CA ALA A 120 -10.59 -9.29 -9.36
C ALA A 120 -11.86 -8.49 -8.96
N GLY A 121 -11.84 -7.17 -9.11
CA GLY A 121 -12.95 -6.28 -8.75
C GLY A 121 -12.89 -5.79 -7.31
N PHE A 122 -13.96 -5.14 -6.85
CA PHE A 122 -14.05 -4.47 -5.55
C PHE A 122 -15.22 -5.02 -4.74
N THR A 123 -15.02 -5.21 -3.44
CA THR A 123 -16.07 -5.63 -2.51
C THR A 123 -16.38 -4.54 -1.49
N ARG A 124 -15.38 -4.09 -0.71
CA ARG A 124 -15.56 -3.05 0.30
C ARG A 124 -14.25 -2.34 0.67
N HIS A 125 -14.39 -1.23 1.33
CA HIS A 125 -13.29 -0.57 2.02
C HIS A 125 -12.88 -1.35 3.28
N LEU A 126 -11.60 -1.27 3.66
CA LEU A 126 -11.14 -1.70 4.97
C LEU A 126 -11.33 -0.60 5.99
N THR A 127 -11.54 -0.98 7.24
CA THR A 127 -11.53 -0.05 8.37
C THR A 127 -10.09 0.37 8.73
N SER A 128 -9.95 1.43 9.53
CA SER A 128 -8.64 1.81 10.07
C SER A 128 -8.01 0.69 10.87
N GLY A 129 -8.80 -0.02 11.68
CA GLY A 129 -8.35 -1.16 12.47
C GLY A 129 -7.85 -2.32 11.63
N GLU A 130 -8.56 -2.68 10.54
CA GLU A 130 -8.13 -3.73 9.62
C GLU A 130 -6.81 -3.38 8.93
N ILE A 131 -6.59 -2.10 8.61
CA ILE A 131 -5.32 -1.64 8.02
C ILE A 131 -4.20 -1.71 9.07
N VAL A 132 -4.45 -1.26 10.29
CA VAL A 132 -3.47 -1.29 11.40
C VAL A 132 -3.13 -2.72 11.81
N GLU A 133 -4.13 -3.61 11.88
CA GLU A 133 -3.92 -5.01 12.27
C GLU A 133 -2.93 -5.72 11.34
N GLN A 134 -2.96 -5.43 10.02
CA GLN A 134 -1.96 -5.94 9.09
C GLN A 134 -0.53 -5.58 9.54
N VAL A 135 -0.30 -4.34 9.94
CA VAL A 135 1.01 -3.87 10.39
C VAL A 135 1.43 -4.53 11.69
N VAL A 136 0.52 -4.62 12.67
CA VAL A 136 0.79 -5.27 13.96
C VAL A 136 1.12 -6.75 13.79
N ARG A 137 0.36 -7.47 12.95
CA ARG A 137 0.63 -8.89 12.65
C ARG A 137 1.99 -9.08 11.97
N ALA A 138 2.31 -8.22 10.98
CA ALA A 138 3.60 -8.23 10.32
C ALA A 138 4.75 -7.84 11.26
N ALA A 139 4.54 -6.87 12.16
CA ALA A 139 5.54 -6.48 13.16
C ALA A 139 5.85 -7.62 14.14
N ARG A 140 4.83 -8.38 14.56
CA ARG A 140 5.00 -9.58 15.38
C ARG A 140 5.84 -10.65 14.67
N GLU A 141 5.60 -10.87 13.38
CA GLU A 141 6.39 -11.79 12.56
C GLU A 141 7.83 -11.32 12.40
N SER A 142 8.02 -10.01 12.12
CA SER A 142 9.33 -9.40 11.97
C SER A 142 10.17 -9.47 13.26
N ALA A 143 9.52 -9.36 14.43
CA ALA A 143 10.19 -9.46 15.72
C ALA A 143 10.85 -10.83 15.96
N LYS A 144 10.36 -11.91 15.33
CA LYS A 144 11.01 -13.24 15.39
C LYS A 144 12.41 -13.24 14.77
N LYS A 145 12.69 -12.26 13.89
CA LYS A 145 14.01 -12.02 13.28
C LYS A 145 14.75 -10.84 13.90
N GLU A 146 14.31 -10.38 15.05
CA GLU A 146 14.88 -9.22 15.75
C GLU A 146 14.89 -7.93 14.90
N GLN A 147 13.97 -7.82 13.94
CA GLN A 147 13.84 -6.66 13.07
C GLN A 147 12.58 -5.86 13.37
N ARG A 148 12.74 -4.52 13.39
CA ARG A 148 11.62 -3.61 13.52
C ARG A 148 11.02 -3.26 12.17
N VAL A 149 9.70 -3.22 12.09
CA VAL A 149 8.99 -2.58 10.97
C VAL A 149 9.25 -1.08 11.03
N ALA A 150 10.03 -0.59 10.08
CA ALA A 150 10.41 0.82 10.00
C ALA A 150 9.63 1.59 8.93
N ASN A 151 9.12 0.91 7.90
CA ASN A 151 8.38 1.53 6.81
C ASN A 151 7.07 0.81 6.56
N VAL A 152 6.03 1.57 6.19
CA VAL A 152 4.77 1.03 5.67
C VAL A 152 4.45 1.69 4.35
N VAL A 153 4.07 0.88 3.36
CA VAL A 153 3.63 1.35 2.05
C VAL A 153 2.20 0.90 1.80
N PHE A 154 1.33 1.81 1.45
CA PHE A 154 -0.07 1.55 1.10
C PHE A 154 -0.13 1.24 -0.41
N MET A 155 0.46 0.09 -0.78
CA MET A 155 0.63 -0.37 -2.16
C MET A 155 0.13 -1.81 -2.37
N GLY A 156 -0.63 -2.32 -1.43
CA GLY A 156 -1.30 -3.62 -1.51
C GLY A 156 -2.59 -3.54 -2.31
N MET A 157 -3.58 -4.31 -1.90
CA MET A 157 -4.88 -4.33 -2.57
C MET A 157 -5.68 -3.06 -2.26
N GLY A 158 -6.25 -2.44 -3.33
CA GLY A 158 -7.09 -1.25 -3.22
C GLY A 158 -6.43 0.06 -3.64
N GLU A 159 -7.25 1.11 -3.72
CA GLU A 159 -6.84 2.50 -3.92
C GLU A 159 -6.97 3.25 -2.60
N PRO A 160 -5.86 3.63 -1.97
CA PRO A 160 -5.88 4.28 -0.65
C PRO A 160 -6.72 5.55 -0.59
N LEU A 161 -6.63 6.41 -1.62
CA LEU A 161 -7.35 7.69 -1.62
C LEU A 161 -8.84 7.57 -1.99
N ALA A 162 -9.33 6.37 -2.34
CA ALA A 162 -10.76 6.06 -2.37
C ALA A 162 -11.29 5.67 -0.98
N ASN A 163 -10.39 5.40 -0.02
CA ASN A 163 -10.70 5.06 1.38
C ASN A 163 -9.94 6.00 2.35
N GLU A 164 -9.90 7.28 2.03
CA GLU A 164 -8.99 8.26 2.60
C GLU A 164 -9.11 8.39 4.12
N GLU A 165 -10.33 8.46 4.66
CA GLU A 165 -10.54 8.61 6.11
C GLU A 165 -10.02 7.41 6.90
N ALA A 166 -10.31 6.18 6.47
CA ALA A 166 -9.80 4.98 7.14
C ALA A 166 -8.27 4.86 7.01
N VAL A 167 -7.72 5.19 5.85
CA VAL A 167 -6.28 5.23 5.62
C VAL A 167 -5.62 6.26 6.51
N TRP A 168 -6.23 7.45 6.66
CA TRP A 168 -5.68 8.49 7.53
C TRP A 168 -5.72 8.07 9.00
N GLY A 169 -6.82 7.52 9.49
CA GLY A 169 -6.90 6.98 10.84
C GLY A 169 -5.84 5.90 11.11
N ALA A 170 -5.55 5.05 10.12
CA ALA A 170 -4.46 4.08 10.23
C ALA A 170 -3.08 4.76 10.26
N VAL A 171 -2.85 5.80 9.46
CA VAL A 171 -1.61 6.60 9.48
C VAL A 171 -1.37 7.22 10.86
N GLU A 172 -2.39 7.80 11.47
CA GLU A 172 -2.30 8.39 12.81
C GLU A 172 -1.96 7.33 13.86
N ARG A 173 -2.63 6.17 13.84
CA ARG A 173 -2.30 5.04 14.73
C ARG A 173 -0.89 4.53 14.55
N MET A 174 -0.44 4.33 13.30
CA MET A 174 0.92 3.90 13.00
C MET A 174 1.96 4.91 13.50
N HIS A 175 1.65 6.21 13.39
CA HIS A 175 2.57 7.26 13.82
C HIS A 175 2.60 7.42 15.35
N HIS A 176 1.44 7.59 15.98
CA HIS A 176 1.34 7.96 17.40
C HIS A 176 1.46 6.75 18.32
N ASP A 177 0.88 5.60 17.95
CA ASP A 177 0.77 4.45 18.86
C ASP A 177 1.85 3.39 18.58
N ILE A 178 2.12 3.06 17.31
CA ILE A 178 3.19 2.12 16.93
C ILE A 178 4.57 2.82 16.92
N GLY A 179 4.60 4.13 16.71
CA GLY A 179 5.84 4.93 16.70
C GLY A 179 6.59 4.86 15.36
N ILE A 180 5.90 4.63 14.24
CA ILE A 180 6.49 4.71 12.90
C ILE A 180 6.48 6.18 12.47
N SER A 181 7.64 6.71 12.09
CA SER A 181 7.72 8.09 11.61
C SER A 181 6.84 8.28 10.37
N ALA A 182 6.04 9.36 10.33
CA ALA A 182 5.22 9.71 9.17
C ALA A 182 6.02 9.79 7.85
N ARG A 183 7.30 10.12 7.93
CA ARG A 183 8.24 10.14 6.78
C ARG A 183 8.55 8.76 6.21
N HIS A 184 8.22 7.71 6.95
CA HIS A 184 8.36 6.31 6.55
C HIS A 184 7.03 5.67 6.14
N LEU A 185 5.96 6.47 6.12
CA LEU A 185 4.66 6.07 5.60
C LEU A 185 4.51 6.61 4.17
N THR A 186 4.23 5.74 3.20
CA THR A 186 4.05 6.13 1.80
C THR A 186 2.65 5.75 1.35
N ILE A 187 1.86 6.74 0.99
CA ILE A 187 0.54 6.54 0.39
C ILE A 187 0.70 6.53 -1.12
N SER A 188 0.29 5.44 -1.76
CA SER A 188 0.23 5.34 -3.22
C SER A 188 -1.18 5.66 -3.72
N THR A 189 -1.28 6.21 -4.92
CA THR A 189 -2.57 6.47 -5.57
C THR A 189 -2.46 6.39 -7.08
N VAL A 190 -3.52 5.96 -7.74
CA VAL A 190 -3.66 6.08 -9.20
C VAL A 190 -3.96 7.52 -9.64
N GLY A 191 -4.10 8.46 -8.69
CA GLY A 191 -4.30 9.88 -9.00
C GLY A 191 -5.73 10.37 -8.75
N ILE A 192 -6.35 10.00 -7.63
CA ILE A 192 -7.62 10.60 -7.18
C ILE A 192 -7.34 12.01 -6.66
N ILE A 193 -7.48 13.02 -7.52
CA ILE A 193 -7.15 14.43 -7.23
C ILE A 193 -7.81 14.95 -5.95
N PRO A 194 -9.12 14.76 -5.69
CA PRO A 194 -9.71 15.19 -4.43
C PRO A 194 -9.03 14.58 -3.20
N GLY A 195 -8.63 13.29 -3.29
CA GLY A 195 -7.92 12.62 -2.20
C GLY A 195 -6.50 13.15 -1.99
N ILE A 196 -5.75 13.49 -3.07
CA ILE A 196 -4.43 14.13 -2.95
C ILE A 196 -4.57 15.49 -2.26
N ARG A 197 -5.60 16.28 -2.64
CA ARG A 197 -5.89 17.57 -2.04
C ARG A 197 -6.25 17.46 -0.57
N ALA A 198 -7.09 16.51 -0.19
CA ALA A 198 -7.41 16.23 1.21
C ALA A 198 -6.15 15.82 1.99
N LEU A 199 -5.34 14.92 1.44
CA LEU A 199 -4.07 14.50 2.04
C LEU A 199 -3.09 15.67 2.25
N ALA A 200 -3.08 16.66 1.36
CA ALA A 200 -2.27 17.86 1.49
C ALA A 200 -2.65 18.70 2.73
N GLN A 201 -3.88 18.62 3.20
CA GLN A 201 -4.35 19.35 4.40
C GLN A 201 -4.11 18.56 5.71
N ARG A 202 -3.85 17.27 5.64
CA ARG A 202 -3.59 16.45 6.83
C ARG A 202 -2.29 16.85 7.53
N PRO A 203 -2.17 16.81 8.87
CA PRO A 203 -1.01 17.38 9.58
C PRO A 203 0.29 16.62 9.37
N LEU A 204 0.26 15.28 9.22
CA LEU A 204 1.47 14.47 9.15
C LEU A 204 2.12 14.50 7.75
N PRO A 205 3.46 14.60 7.67
CA PRO A 205 4.20 14.69 6.40
C PRO A 205 4.50 13.31 5.80
N VAL A 206 3.47 12.61 5.33
CA VAL A 206 3.63 11.33 4.63
C VAL A 206 4.23 11.52 3.24
N ASN A 207 4.75 10.44 2.63
CA ASN A 207 5.21 10.46 1.25
C ASN A 207 4.03 10.13 0.31
N LEU A 208 4.02 10.78 -0.86
CA LEU A 208 3.07 10.51 -1.93
C LEU A 208 3.76 9.78 -3.09
N ALA A 209 3.22 8.62 -3.46
CA ALA A 209 3.58 7.88 -4.64
C ALA A 209 2.40 7.87 -5.61
N VAL A 210 2.64 8.21 -6.88
CA VAL A 210 1.59 8.26 -7.90
C VAL A 210 1.85 7.19 -8.95
N SER A 211 0.94 6.25 -9.10
CA SER A 211 0.89 5.24 -10.14
C SER A 211 0.58 5.91 -11.47
N LEU A 212 1.63 6.39 -12.15
CA LEU A 212 1.50 7.18 -13.39
C LEU A 212 1.40 6.29 -14.62
N HIS A 213 2.38 5.43 -14.84
CA HIS A 213 2.50 4.36 -15.84
C HIS A 213 2.44 4.79 -17.32
N ALA A 214 2.05 6.03 -17.61
CA ALA A 214 2.11 6.64 -18.93
C ALA A 214 2.27 8.16 -18.81
N ALA A 215 2.93 8.79 -19.79
CA ALA A 215 3.13 10.24 -19.85
C ALA A 215 2.20 10.93 -20.88
N ARG A 216 1.32 10.17 -21.53
CA ARG A 216 0.32 10.63 -22.51
C ARG A 216 -1.06 10.14 -22.11
N ASP A 217 -2.07 11.03 -22.16
CA ASP A 217 -3.43 10.69 -21.75
C ASP A 217 -4.04 9.52 -22.55
N PRO A 218 -3.92 9.41 -23.88
CA PRO A 218 -4.48 8.27 -24.61
C PRO A 218 -3.94 6.91 -24.15
N LEU A 219 -2.66 6.83 -23.81
CA LEU A 219 -2.08 5.61 -23.27
C LEU A 219 -2.51 5.39 -21.80
N ARG A 220 -2.49 6.44 -20.99
CA ARG A 220 -2.89 6.35 -19.59
C ARG A 220 -4.35 5.98 -19.42
N ASP A 221 -5.24 6.44 -20.29
CA ASP A 221 -6.67 6.08 -20.31
C ASP A 221 -6.90 4.57 -20.45
N ARG A 222 -5.99 3.90 -21.18
CA ARG A 222 -6.04 2.43 -21.37
C ARG A 222 -5.45 1.67 -20.18
N LEU A 223 -4.32 2.15 -19.64
CA LEU A 223 -3.62 1.49 -18.54
C LEU A 223 -4.28 1.76 -17.18
N VAL A 224 -4.71 2.99 -16.95
CA VAL A 224 -5.23 3.51 -15.68
C VAL A 224 -6.51 4.30 -15.94
N PRO A 225 -7.67 3.65 -16.05
CA PRO A 225 -8.92 4.24 -16.58
C PRO A 225 -9.42 5.49 -15.86
N ILE A 226 -9.05 5.69 -14.59
CA ILE A 226 -9.40 6.90 -13.84
C ILE A 226 -8.81 8.18 -14.46
N ASN A 227 -7.82 8.06 -15.36
CA ASN A 227 -7.24 9.17 -16.10
C ASN A 227 -8.27 9.96 -16.90
N LYS A 228 -9.30 9.29 -17.43
CA LYS A 228 -10.42 9.95 -18.13
C LYS A 228 -11.13 10.99 -17.26
N ARG A 229 -11.11 10.81 -15.95
CA ARG A 229 -11.68 11.75 -14.98
C ARG A 229 -10.64 12.76 -14.49
N TYR A 230 -9.39 12.34 -14.36
CA TYR A 230 -8.29 13.15 -13.84
C TYR A 230 -7.10 13.06 -14.80
N PRO A 231 -7.08 13.93 -15.85
CA PRO A 231 -6.01 13.92 -16.86
C PRO A 231 -4.63 14.20 -16.24
N ILE A 232 -3.58 13.76 -16.94
CA ILE A 232 -2.18 13.90 -16.48
C ILE A 232 -1.83 15.33 -16.12
N ALA A 233 -2.30 16.31 -16.91
CA ALA A 233 -1.97 17.72 -16.67
C ALA A 233 -2.45 18.21 -15.29
N ASP A 234 -3.69 17.85 -14.92
CA ASP A 234 -4.30 18.20 -13.65
C ASP A 234 -3.66 17.41 -12.49
N LEU A 235 -3.42 16.13 -12.70
CA LEU A 235 -2.75 15.27 -11.72
C LEU A 235 -1.35 15.79 -11.37
N VAL A 236 -0.54 16.15 -12.38
CA VAL A 236 0.81 16.67 -12.17
C VAL A 236 0.79 18.02 -11.47
N GLN A 237 -0.21 18.87 -11.78
CA GLN A 237 -0.41 20.13 -11.08
C GLN A 237 -0.74 19.90 -9.59
N GLU A 238 -1.66 18.97 -9.28
CA GLU A 238 -2.00 18.64 -7.90
C GLU A 238 -0.82 18.04 -7.13
N CYS A 239 0.03 17.24 -7.79
CA CYS A 239 1.27 16.75 -7.21
C CYS A 239 2.26 17.89 -6.87
N ALA A 240 2.35 18.91 -7.73
CA ALA A 240 3.18 20.08 -7.47
C ALA A 240 2.64 20.90 -6.28
N ASP A 241 1.31 21.00 -6.16
CA ASP A 241 0.66 21.67 -5.04
C ASP A 241 0.85 20.91 -3.73
N TYR A 242 0.70 19.58 -3.75
CA TYR A 242 1.02 18.71 -2.62
C TYR A 242 2.47 18.90 -2.14
N LEU A 243 3.42 18.86 -3.08
CA LEU A 243 4.84 19.06 -2.79
C LEU A 243 5.11 20.41 -2.11
N ARG A 244 4.47 21.48 -2.60
CA ARG A 244 4.60 22.84 -2.05
C ARG A 244 4.08 22.94 -0.63
N VAL A 245 2.95 22.29 -0.32
CA VAL A 245 2.33 22.30 1.01
C VAL A 245 3.10 21.42 1.98
N LYS A 246 3.42 20.19 1.58
CA LYS A 246 4.03 19.17 2.46
C LYS A 246 5.54 19.24 2.53
N ASN A 247 6.21 19.85 1.57
CA ASN A 247 7.66 19.80 1.41
C ASN A 247 8.19 18.35 1.48
N ARG A 248 7.45 17.42 0.86
CA ARG A 248 7.78 15.99 0.81
C ARG A 248 7.89 15.53 -0.62
N ARG A 249 8.90 14.69 -0.91
CA ARG A 249 9.12 14.14 -2.25
C ARG A 249 7.86 13.43 -2.77
N VAL A 250 7.49 13.74 -4.01
CA VAL A 250 6.53 12.95 -4.80
C VAL A 250 7.31 11.96 -5.66
N SER A 251 6.87 10.71 -5.70
CA SER A 251 7.40 9.72 -6.63
C SER A 251 6.35 9.32 -7.65
N PHE A 252 6.80 9.12 -8.90
CA PHE A 252 6.00 8.50 -9.96
C PHE A 252 6.40 7.04 -10.08
N GLU A 253 5.43 6.16 -9.90
CA GLU A 253 5.59 4.72 -10.09
C GLU A 253 5.31 4.40 -11.56
N TRP A 254 6.20 3.63 -12.20
CA TRP A 254 6.14 3.32 -13.62
C TRP A 254 6.37 1.84 -13.86
N ALA A 255 5.30 1.10 -14.14
CA ALA A 255 5.39 -0.30 -14.53
C ALA A 255 5.95 -0.37 -15.96
N MET A 256 7.05 -1.10 -16.15
CA MET A 256 7.75 -1.23 -17.43
C MET A 256 7.10 -2.32 -18.28
N ILE A 257 6.37 -1.92 -19.31
CA ILE A 257 5.57 -2.79 -20.18
C ILE A 257 6.19 -2.78 -21.60
N GLU A 258 6.66 -3.96 -22.03
CA GLU A 258 7.36 -4.12 -23.31
C GLU A 258 6.55 -3.62 -24.50
N GLY A 259 7.15 -2.73 -25.29
CA GLY A 259 6.54 -2.15 -26.49
C GLY A 259 5.38 -1.20 -26.25
N VAL A 260 5.07 -0.87 -25.00
CA VAL A 260 3.90 -0.04 -24.64
C VAL A 260 4.30 1.32 -24.06
N ASN A 261 5.18 1.33 -23.04
CA ASN A 261 5.59 2.55 -22.33
C ASN A 261 7.09 2.60 -22.02
N ASP A 262 7.90 1.84 -22.76
CA ASP A 262 9.34 1.65 -22.54
C ASP A 262 10.20 2.24 -23.67
N GLN A 263 9.60 3.05 -24.55
CA GLN A 263 10.32 3.65 -25.68
C GLN A 263 11.06 4.93 -25.27
N PRO A 264 12.12 5.34 -25.99
CA PRO A 264 12.86 6.58 -25.69
C PRO A 264 11.98 7.83 -25.65
N GLN A 265 10.89 7.85 -26.41
CA GLN A 265 9.92 8.95 -26.38
C GLN A 265 9.19 9.01 -25.04
N ASP A 266 8.83 7.86 -24.44
CA ASP A 266 8.17 7.79 -23.14
C ASP A 266 9.09 8.33 -22.04
N ALA A 267 10.39 8.03 -22.09
CA ALA A 267 11.37 8.58 -21.15
C ALA A 267 11.45 10.12 -21.22
N LYS A 268 11.47 10.68 -22.44
CA LYS A 268 11.50 12.14 -22.65
C LYS A 268 10.23 12.81 -22.12
N GLU A 269 9.07 12.24 -22.38
CA GLU A 269 7.79 12.76 -21.91
C GLU A 269 7.65 12.66 -20.40
N LEU A 270 8.02 11.52 -19.80
CA LEU A 270 8.07 11.34 -18.36
C LEU A 270 8.99 12.36 -17.69
N ALA A 271 10.19 12.56 -18.22
CA ALA A 271 11.13 13.55 -17.70
C ALA A 271 10.56 14.98 -17.75
N ARG A 272 9.82 15.34 -18.79
CA ARG A 272 9.13 16.65 -18.86
C ARG A 272 8.08 16.80 -17.75
N LEU A 273 7.30 15.76 -17.47
CA LEU A 273 6.33 15.77 -16.38
C LEU A 273 7.02 15.89 -15.01
N CYS A 274 8.09 15.11 -14.79
CA CYS A 274 8.86 15.17 -13.53
C CYS A 274 9.39 16.57 -13.25
N LYS A 275 9.90 17.27 -14.28
CA LYS A 275 10.45 18.63 -14.19
C LYS A 275 9.42 19.74 -13.94
N ARG A 276 8.12 19.45 -14.04
CA ARG A 276 7.06 20.38 -13.61
C ARG A 276 6.98 20.53 -12.09
N LEU A 277 7.47 19.55 -11.34
CA LEU A 277 7.60 19.61 -9.88
C LEU A 277 8.94 20.28 -9.51
N ARG A 278 8.99 20.96 -8.36
CA ARG A 278 10.19 21.65 -7.85
C ARG A 278 10.42 21.30 -6.37
N PRO A 279 11.41 20.44 -6.01
CA PRO A 279 12.30 19.68 -6.89
C PRO A 279 11.55 18.67 -7.79
N SER A 280 12.21 18.19 -8.84
CA SER A 280 11.60 17.22 -9.77
C SER A 280 11.16 15.94 -9.06
N ALA A 281 10.09 15.35 -9.57
CA ALA A 281 9.63 14.06 -9.05
C ALA A 281 10.71 12.99 -9.18
N HIS A 282 10.71 12.06 -8.23
CA HIS A 282 11.49 10.83 -8.34
C HIS A 282 10.71 9.79 -9.17
N VAL A 283 11.40 8.96 -9.93
CA VAL A 283 10.78 7.87 -10.68
C VAL A 283 11.17 6.52 -10.09
N ASN A 284 10.19 5.68 -9.81
CA ASN A 284 10.40 4.27 -9.48
C ASN A 284 9.99 3.42 -10.68
N LEU A 285 10.96 2.82 -11.37
CA LEU A 285 10.72 1.85 -12.42
C LEU A 285 10.42 0.49 -11.79
N ILE A 286 9.29 -0.09 -12.14
CA ILE A 286 8.81 -1.36 -11.63
C ILE A 286 8.84 -2.36 -12.78
N PRO A 287 9.75 -3.35 -12.79
CA PRO A 287 9.63 -4.45 -13.76
C PRO A 287 8.24 -5.08 -13.63
N LEU A 288 7.49 -5.11 -14.73
CA LEU A 288 6.12 -5.64 -14.70
C LEU A 288 6.12 -7.11 -14.32
N ASN A 289 5.28 -7.47 -13.36
CA ASN A 289 5.04 -8.86 -13.00
C ASN A 289 3.87 -9.43 -13.84
N PRO A 290 3.96 -10.67 -14.31
CA PRO A 290 2.87 -11.31 -15.03
C PRO A 290 1.60 -11.36 -14.18
N THR A 291 0.47 -11.06 -14.81
CA THR A 291 -0.85 -11.27 -14.22
C THR A 291 -1.74 -12.01 -15.23
N PRO A 292 -2.58 -12.97 -14.79
CA PRO A 292 -3.31 -13.85 -15.72
C PRO A 292 -4.22 -13.13 -16.73
N GLY A 293 -4.75 -11.98 -16.36
CA GLY A 293 -5.67 -11.19 -17.20
C GLY A 293 -4.98 -10.17 -18.12
N TRP A 294 -3.63 -10.14 -18.19
CA TRP A 294 -2.89 -9.15 -18.95
C TRP A 294 -1.97 -9.80 -20.00
N PRO A 295 -2.14 -9.50 -21.29
CA PRO A 295 -1.45 -10.22 -22.35
C PRO A 295 -0.01 -9.76 -22.63
N THR A 296 0.41 -8.58 -22.10
CA THR A 296 1.73 -8.03 -22.40
C THR A 296 2.78 -8.49 -21.41
N LYS A 297 4.02 -8.55 -21.87
CA LYS A 297 5.19 -8.89 -21.07
C LYS A 297 5.81 -7.64 -20.44
N GLY A 298 6.56 -7.87 -19.38
CA GLY A 298 7.44 -6.84 -18.82
C GLY A 298 8.65 -6.59 -19.74
N THR A 299 9.09 -5.33 -19.78
CA THR A 299 10.34 -4.93 -20.43
C THR A 299 11.51 -5.75 -19.90
N SER A 300 12.42 -6.14 -20.79
CA SER A 300 13.61 -6.91 -20.42
C SER A 300 14.46 -6.17 -19.36
N ALA A 301 15.24 -6.91 -18.56
CA ALA A 301 16.10 -6.30 -17.55
C ALA A 301 17.11 -5.28 -18.16
N GLN A 302 17.55 -5.49 -19.40
CA GLN A 302 18.38 -4.53 -20.10
C GLN A 302 17.58 -3.30 -20.50
N GLY A 303 16.39 -3.46 -21.11
CA GLY A 303 15.52 -2.34 -21.49
C GLY A 303 15.12 -1.47 -20.30
N VAL A 304 14.90 -2.07 -19.11
CA VAL A 304 14.65 -1.30 -17.88
C VAL A 304 15.87 -0.46 -17.50
N ARG A 305 17.11 -0.98 -17.62
CA ARG A 305 18.33 -0.21 -17.36
C ARG A 305 18.51 0.91 -18.39
N ASP A 306 18.36 0.60 -19.68
CA ASP A 306 18.49 1.60 -20.74
C ASP A 306 17.48 2.75 -20.57
N PHE A 307 16.26 2.45 -20.13
CA PHE A 307 15.25 3.46 -19.84
C PHE A 307 15.60 4.29 -18.58
N ALA A 308 16.19 3.66 -17.55
CA ALA A 308 16.68 4.35 -16.38
C ALA A 308 17.82 5.32 -16.74
N ASP A 309 18.82 4.84 -17.50
CA ASP A 309 19.96 5.65 -17.96
C ASP A 309 19.47 6.88 -18.75
N GLN A 310 18.49 6.70 -19.65
CA GLN A 310 17.89 7.82 -20.41
C GLN A 310 17.22 8.85 -19.48
N LEU A 311 16.54 8.41 -18.42
CA LEU A 311 15.95 9.35 -17.44
C LEU A 311 17.01 10.07 -16.61
N GLU A 312 18.09 9.38 -16.23
CA GLU A 312 19.22 9.97 -15.53
C GLU A 312 19.96 11.01 -16.39
N ASP A 313 20.21 10.72 -17.67
CA ASP A 313 20.75 11.67 -18.65
C ASP A 313 19.87 12.91 -18.81
N LEU A 314 18.56 12.74 -18.65
CA LEU A 314 17.60 13.84 -18.61
C LEU A 314 17.52 14.54 -17.23
N GLY A 315 18.37 14.18 -16.27
CA GLY A 315 18.46 14.81 -14.95
C GLY A 315 17.30 14.40 -13.99
N ILE A 316 16.73 13.23 -14.15
CA ILE A 316 15.68 12.68 -13.27
C ILE A 316 16.30 11.63 -12.35
N ASN A 317 15.99 11.73 -11.06
CA ASN A 317 16.35 10.70 -10.08
C ASN A 317 15.49 9.46 -10.29
N VAL A 318 16.13 8.33 -10.55
CA VAL A 318 15.47 7.05 -10.85
C VAL A 318 15.88 5.98 -9.84
N THR A 319 14.97 5.07 -9.56
CA THR A 319 15.25 3.82 -8.86
C THR A 319 14.58 2.67 -9.60
N ILE A 320 15.32 1.63 -9.94
CA ILE A 320 14.75 0.37 -10.42
C ILE A 320 14.36 -0.45 -9.20
N ARG A 321 13.06 -0.72 -9.04
CA ARG A 321 12.57 -1.55 -7.93
C ARG A 321 12.94 -3.02 -8.14
N ARG A 322 13.40 -3.63 -7.09
CA ARG A 322 13.64 -5.06 -7.07
C ARG A 322 12.33 -5.79 -6.77
N ASN A 323 11.86 -6.62 -7.71
CA ASN A 323 10.73 -7.49 -7.43
C ASN A 323 11.09 -8.48 -6.32
N ARG A 324 10.16 -8.72 -5.41
CA ARG A 324 10.28 -9.66 -4.30
C ARG A 324 9.05 -10.55 -4.24
N GLY A 325 9.24 -11.82 -3.87
CA GLY A 325 8.15 -12.75 -3.70
C GLY A 325 7.36 -13.04 -4.99
N THR A 326 8.01 -12.99 -6.15
CA THR A 326 7.35 -13.27 -7.43
C THR A 326 6.87 -14.70 -7.56
N ASP A 327 7.52 -15.64 -6.90
CA ASP A 327 7.20 -17.07 -6.85
C ASP A 327 5.99 -17.39 -5.94
N ILE A 328 5.61 -16.46 -5.09
CA ILE A 328 4.43 -16.54 -4.22
C ILE A 328 3.37 -15.49 -4.54
N ASP A 329 3.42 -14.87 -5.72
CA ASP A 329 2.53 -13.78 -6.15
C ASP A 329 2.44 -12.63 -5.12
N ALA A 330 3.58 -12.25 -4.53
CA ALA A 330 3.66 -11.16 -3.55
C ALA A 330 4.16 -9.84 -4.13
N ALA A 331 4.57 -9.83 -5.40
CA ALA A 331 5.10 -8.63 -6.04
C ALA A 331 3.99 -7.64 -6.43
N CYS A 332 4.39 -6.38 -6.70
CA CYS A 332 3.45 -5.33 -7.08
C CYS A 332 2.59 -5.74 -8.28
N GLY A 333 1.28 -5.55 -8.15
CA GLY A 333 0.28 -5.88 -9.17
C GLY A 333 -0.21 -7.34 -9.15
N GLN A 334 0.42 -8.26 -8.39
CA GLN A 334 0.07 -9.68 -8.36
C GLN A 334 -0.98 -10.06 -7.30
N LEU A 335 -1.18 -9.22 -6.28
CA LEU A 335 -2.08 -9.53 -5.18
C LEU A 335 -3.53 -9.67 -5.67
N ALA A 336 -4.13 -10.81 -5.49
CA ALA A 336 -5.51 -11.14 -5.89
C ALA A 336 -6.28 -11.94 -4.83
N ALA A 337 -5.62 -12.33 -3.74
CA ALA A 337 -6.20 -13.09 -2.63
C ALA A 337 -6.92 -14.38 -3.09
N GLY A 338 -6.39 -15.04 -4.13
CA GLY A 338 -7.00 -16.26 -4.69
C GLY A 338 -8.33 -16.04 -5.41
N GLN A 339 -8.75 -14.79 -5.63
CA GLN A 339 -10.02 -14.51 -6.32
C GLN A 339 -9.92 -14.81 -7.81
N PRO A 340 -11.01 -15.33 -8.43
CA PRO A 340 -11.06 -15.53 -9.87
C PRO A 340 -10.91 -14.20 -10.58
N ILE A 341 -9.92 -14.13 -11.48
CA ILE A 341 -9.71 -12.96 -12.32
C ILE A 341 -10.80 -12.96 -13.40
N LYS A 342 -11.63 -11.93 -13.43
CA LYS A 342 -12.58 -11.70 -14.51
C LYS A 342 -11.78 -11.28 -15.74
N LEU A 343 -11.50 -12.23 -16.63
CA LEU A 343 -10.98 -11.93 -17.94
C LEU A 343 -12.00 -11.03 -18.65
N SER A 344 -11.74 -9.72 -18.71
CA SER A 344 -12.52 -8.86 -19.60
C SER A 344 -12.23 -9.34 -21.03
N SER A 345 -13.28 -9.78 -21.72
CA SER A 345 -13.21 -10.13 -23.11
C SER A 345 -12.44 -9.05 -23.88
N LYS A 346 -11.29 -9.42 -24.43
CA LYS A 346 -10.49 -8.67 -25.41
C LYS A 346 -10.38 -7.15 -25.17
N ARG A 347 -9.51 -6.74 -24.27
CA ARG A 347 -8.84 -5.45 -24.41
C ARG A 347 -7.58 -5.67 -25.22
N GLU A 348 -7.74 -5.80 -26.53
CA GLU A 348 -6.62 -5.70 -27.47
C GLU A 348 -5.98 -4.33 -27.25
N ILE A 349 -4.68 -4.31 -26.99
CA ILE A 349 -3.88 -3.09 -27.11
C ILE A 349 -3.62 -2.99 -28.62
N PRO A 350 -4.26 -2.06 -29.35
CA PRO A 350 -3.95 -1.90 -30.76
C PRO A 350 -2.47 -1.51 -30.88
N SER A 351 -1.72 -2.25 -31.69
CA SER A 351 -0.45 -1.81 -32.22
C SER A 351 -0.72 -0.55 -33.04
N GLU A 352 -0.11 0.60 -32.68
CA GLU A 352 0.05 1.71 -33.61
C GLU A 352 1.07 1.37 -34.70
#